data_cc324d4d66de26bac7f5361048f7c251
#
_entry.id   cc324d4d66de26bac7f5361048f7c251
#
_cell.length_a   1.000
_cell.length_b   1.000
_cell.length_c   1.000
_cell.angle_alpha   90.00
_cell.angle_beta   90.00
_cell.angle_gamma   90.00
#
_symmetry.space_group_name_H-M   'P 1'
#
loop_
_entity.id
_entity.type
_entity.pdbx_description
1 polymer ?
#
loop_
_entity_poly.entity_id
_entity_poly.type
_entity_poly.pdbx_seq_one_letter_code
_entity_poly.pdbx_strand_id
1 'polypeptide(L)'
;MGDLDYKPAPNAPYESSPLMAATRPADRNGVRPPAGTDESSKNALYMFLLTLSIGGLQIVWSVELSNGSPYLLSLGMSKSLLAFVWIAGPLTGALVQPYIGIRSDDCRLAWGKRKPFMVVGGAATILSLLALAWVKEIVGGFLSIFGVESTSAGTKIVIIIMATIFMYCLDFAINTVQAAIRAFIVDNCPTHQQELSNAWASRMVGIGNILGYIFGYMDLPKIVPFLGNTQFKVLCVLASVLLSATLAISCFYIQERDPRGDGPVTDKLGVISFFKQVIKSIRSLPTQISRVCQVQIAAWVGWFPFLYYSTTYVGQLYVNPVFADNPHLSQGEVDKAWEDATRVGTLALLIYAIISFLANMLLPLFVVPLYGPAPEIVSHRDSLDTDSEDDADPAERRLSFSSMPTGNASEPLLDAVPVELHTEGKPTWLSRLRIPGLTLPRVWILSHLLFAACMFSTFFIYSYQAGSAFVGFVGVSWAVALWAPFALIAAEVARIDPSRRNHHHTSQNTHDEHAAEARDERPGEYNRIDGSDVEHGQPKDHREHGDVAQAGIILGLHNMAISLPQILSSLVCSAIFKASQKQRGEPWDDSVGWVLRFGGCAALVAAWLTTRVSNGSK
;
A
#
# COMPACT_ATOMS: atom_id res chain seq x y z
N MET A 1 -0.48 -39.20 48.74
CA MET A 1 -0.67 -38.08 49.68
C MET A 1 0.12 -36.93 49.07
N GLY A 2 -0.46 -35.99 48.50
CA GLY A 2 -1.56 -35.13 48.35
C GLY A 2 -1.55 -34.51 46.96
N ASP A 3 -2.68 -34.62 46.33
CA ASP A 3 -3.01 -33.95 45.09
C ASP A 3 -3.05 -32.45 45.30
N LEU A 4 -2.40 -31.72 44.44
CA LEU A 4 -2.61 -30.28 44.26
C LEU A 4 -3.28 -30.06 42.91
N ASP A 5 -4.61 -29.88 42.98
CA ASP A 5 -5.47 -29.43 41.89
C ASP A 5 -4.95 -28.11 41.27
N TYR A 6 -4.53 -28.16 40.01
CA TYR A 6 -4.23 -27.02 39.22
C TYR A 6 -5.49 -26.61 38.44
N LYS A 7 -6.20 -25.58 38.91
CA LYS A 7 -7.25 -24.91 38.16
C LYS A 7 -6.62 -23.99 37.11
N PRO A 8 -6.95 -24.11 35.81
CA PRO A 8 -6.54 -23.15 34.83
C PRO A 8 -7.28 -21.81 35.01
N ALA A 9 -6.56 -20.71 34.94
CA ALA A 9 -7.09 -19.37 34.97
C ALA A 9 -7.86 -19.04 33.67
N PRO A 10 -8.90 -18.18 33.74
CA PRO A 10 -9.75 -17.88 32.59
C PRO A 10 -9.05 -17.02 31.53
N ASN A 11 -9.36 -17.34 30.29
CA ASN A 11 -8.91 -16.76 29.02
C ASN A 11 -8.81 -15.24 29.03
N ALA A 12 -7.62 -14.73 28.72
CA ALA A 12 -7.40 -13.34 28.33
C ALA A 12 -7.66 -13.16 26.83
N PRO A 13 -8.16 -12.00 26.38
CA PRO A 13 -8.58 -11.79 25.00
C PRO A 13 -7.41 -11.66 24.02
N TYR A 14 -7.57 -12.24 22.84
CA TYR A 14 -6.65 -12.21 21.72
C TYR A 14 -6.42 -10.78 21.20
N GLU A 15 -5.18 -10.36 21.14
CA GLU A 15 -4.76 -9.10 20.52
C GLU A 15 -4.46 -9.31 19.02
N SER A 16 -4.95 -8.41 18.22
CA SER A 16 -5.11 -8.44 16.78
C SER A 16 -3.83 -8.44 15.95
N SER A 17 -3.98 -8.96 14.72
CA SER A 17 -2.99 -8.97 13.62
C SER A 17 -2.28 -7.64 13.34
N PRO A 18 -1.02 -7.69 12.88
CA PRO A 18 -0.15 -6.53 12.70
C PRO A 18 -0.51 -5.57 11.57
N LEU A 19 -1.60 -5.77 10.88
CA LEU A 19 -2.07 -4.89 9.80
C LEU A 19 -3.15 -3.90 10.24
N MET A 20 -3.66 -4.04 11.48
CA MET A 20 -4.60 -3.10 12.08
C MET A 20 -4.34 -2.98 13.57
N ALA A 21 -3.90 -1.83 14.03
CA ALA A 21 -3.91 -1.49 15.44
C ALA A 21 -5.36 -1.43 15.91
N ALA A 22 -5.78 -2.42 16.72
CA ALA A 22 -7.09 -2.40 17.33
C ALA A 22 -7.16 -1.29 18.37
N THR A 23 -8.08 -0.37 18.21
CA THR A 23 -8.54 0.50 19.30
C THR A 23 -9.18 -0.35 20.37
N ARG A 24 -8.61 -0.38 21.56
CA ARG A 24 -9.22 -0.99 22.74
C ARG A 24 -10.51 -0.26 23.08
N PRO A 25 -11.64 -0.96 23.27
CA PRO A 25 -12.84 -0.33 23.83
C PRO A 25 -12.56 0.16 25.25
N ALA A 26 -13.11 1.33 25.61
CA ALA A 26 -13.04 1.86 26.96
C ALA A 26 -13.65 0.87 27.96
N ASP A 27 -12.86 0.49 28.96
CA ASP A 27 -13.29 -0.42 30.00
C ASP A 27 -14.38 0.25 30.85
N ARG A 28 -15.54 -0.38 30.99
CA ARG A 28 -16.73 0.12 31.70
C ARG A 28 -16.54 0.35 33.20
N ASN A 29 -15.36 0.05 33.74
CA ASN A 29 -15.10 0.08 35.19
C ASN A 29 -14.33 1.32 35.69
N GLY A 30 -14.32 2.42 34.95
CA GLY A 30 -13.75 3.67 35.45
C GLY A 30 -12.23 3.64 35.71
N VAL A 31 -11.53 2.58 35.29
CA VAL A 31 -10.08 2.53 35.34
C VAL A 31 -9.56 3.39 34.21
N ARG A 32 -8.94 4.51 34.56
CA ARG A 32 -8.23 5.37 33.59
C ARG A 32 -7.34 4.49 32.71
N PRO A 33 -7.43 4.62 31.37
CA PRO A 33 -6.48 3.94 30.50
C PRO A 33 -5.07 4.26 30.95
N PRO A 34 -4.12 3.32 30.86
CA PRO A 34 -2.76 3.56 31.31
C PRO A 34 -2.23 4.81 30.57
N ALA A 35 -1.72 5.76 31.34
CA ALA A 35 -1.17 7.01 30.84
C ALA A 35 -0.12 6.73 29.78
N GLY A 36 -0.41 7.03 28.50
CA GLY A 36 0.58 6.83 27.43
C GLY A 36 0.12 6.87 25.98
N THR A 37 -1.18 6.90 25.67
CA THR A 37 -1.63 7.25 24.32
C THR A 37 -1.87 8.75 24.26
N ASP A 38 -0.89 9.47 23.71
CA ASP A 38 -1.04 10.90 23.43
C ASP A 38 -2.04 11.05 22.27
N GLU A 39 -3.32 11.13 22.59
CA GLU A 39 -4.42 11.34 21.62
C GLU A 39 -4.44 12.77 21.07
N SER A 40 -3.45 13.58 21.41
CA SER A 40 -3.34 14.95 20.89
C SER A 40 -3.12 14.93 19.37
N SER A 41 -3.83 15.80 18.67
CA SER A 41 -3.66 15.96 17.22
C SER A 41 -2.23 16.36 16.88
N LYS A 42 -1.62 15.60 15.97
CA LYS A 42 -0.26 15.86 15.49
C LYS A 42 -0.29 16.89 14.35
N ASN A 43 0.71 17.75 14.32
CA ASN A 43 0.81 18.80 13.31
C ASN A 43 1.36 18.29 11.96
N ALA A 44 1.27 19.11 10.91
CA ALA A 44 1.71 18.74 9.55
C ALA A 44 3.21 18.39 9.48
N LEU A 45 4.07 19.03 10.27
CA LEU A 45 5.50 18.72 10.33
C LEU A 45 5.74 17.30 10.89
N TYR A 46 5.01 16.94 11.94
CA TYR A 46 5.07 15.57 12.48
C TYR A 46 4.64 14.54 11.43
N MET A 47 3.53 14.77 10.72
CA MET A 47 3.04 13.90 9.66
C MET A 47 4.05 13.75 8.52
N PHE A 48 4.67 14.85 8.12
CA PHE A 48 5.75 14.86 7.13
C PHE A 48 6.93 14.00 7.58
N LEU A 49 7.44 14.19 8.82
CA LEU A 49 8.58 13.46 9.35
C LEU A 49 8.26 11.98 9.63
N LEU A 50 7.03 11.67 10.03
CA LEU A 50 6.53 10.31 10.21
C LEU A 50 6.53 9.53 8.88
N THR A 51 6.14 10.19 7.79
CA THR A 51 6.01 9.55 6.46
C THR A 51 7.22 9.73 5.56
N LEU A 52 8.23 10.49 5.98
CA LEU A 52 9.41 10.80 5.17
C LEU A 52 10.18 9.54 4.74
N SER A 53 10.29 8.55 5.62
CA SER A 53 11.00 7.29 5.36
C SER A 53 10.40 6.47 4.22
N ILE A 54 9.07 6.53 4.00
CA ILE A 54 8.46 5.84 2.86
C ILE A 54 8.83 6.52 1.54
N GLY A 55 9.04 7.84 1.54
CA GLY A 55 9.55 8.58 0.38
C GLY A 55 10.97 8.16 0.00
N GLY A 56 11.87 8.01 1.00
CA GLY A 56 13.23 7.51 0.77
C GLY A 56 13.25 6.08 0.22
N LEU A 57 12.41 5.21 0.78
CA LEU A 57 12.26 3.83 0.27
C LEU A 57 11.72 3.81 -1.17
N GLN A 58 10.81 4.72 -1.50
CA GLN A 58 10.25 4.80 -2.86
C GLN A 58 11.29 5.21 -3.90
N ILE A 59 12.31 5.98 -3.54
CA ILE A 59 13.44 6.26 -4.44
C ILE A 59 14.19 4.96 -4.77
N VAL A 60 14.41 4.06 -3.80
CA VAL A 60 15.03 2.74 -4.04
C VAL A 60 14.18 1.91 -5.01
N TRP A 61 12.86 1.83 -4.78
CA TRP A 61 11.93 1.19 -5.71
C TRP A 61 12.00 1.78 -7.11
N SER A 62 12.10 3.11 -7.24
CA SER A 62 12.19 3.78 -8.53
C SER A 62 13.47 3.42 -9.28
N VAL A 63 14.60 3.32 -8.59
CA VAL A 63 15.89 2.88 -9.17
C VAL A 63 15.81 1.44 -9.64
N GLU A 64 15.23 0.55 -8.83
CA GLU A 64 15.06 -0.85 -9.16
C GLU A 64 14.16 -1.04 -10.39
N LEU A 65 12.97 -0.45 -10.40
CA LEU A 65 12.00 -0.58 -11.50
C LEU A 65 12.50 0.05 -12.80
N SER A 66 13.20 1.19 -12.75
CA SER A 66 13.66 1.88 -13.95
C SER A 66 14.96 1.33 -14.51
N ASN A 67 15.89 0.96 -13.65
CA ASN A 67 17.26 0.59 -14.05
C ASN A 67 17.60 -0.87 -13.81
N GLY A 68 16.84 -1.61 -13.02
CA GLY A 68 17.11 -3.01 -12.68
C GLY A 68 17.13 -3.92 -13.92
N SER A 69 16.08 -3.88 -14.76
CA SER A 69 16.02 -4.65 -16.00
C SER A 69 17.16 -4.30 -16.96
N PRO A 70 17.39 -3.02 -17.34
CA PRO A 70 18.51 -2.65 -18.19
C PRO A 70 19.88 -3.06 -17.62
N TYR A 71 20.07 -2.90 -16.31
CA TYR A 71 21.32 -3.28 -15.66
C TYR A 71 21.60 -4.78 -15.73
N LEU A 72 20.63 -5.63 -15.37
CA LEU A 72 20.78 -7.09 -15.42
C LEU A 72 21.04 -7.58 -16.86
N LEU A 73 20.37 -6.97 -17.86
CA LEU A 73 20.64 -7.22 -19.27
C LEU A 73 22.06 -6.81 -19.67
N SER A 74 22.62 -5.74 -19.09
CA SER A 74 24.00 -5.29 -19.34
C SER A 74 25.06 -6.25 -18.79
N LEU A 75 24.69 -7.10 -17.83
CA LEU A 75 25.55 -8.18 -17.32
C LEU A 75 25.61 -9.39 -18.26
N GLY A 76 24.80 -9.40 -19.35
CA GLY A 76 24.68 -10.50 -20.30
C GLY A 76 23.54 -11.47 -19.99
N MET A 77 22.64 -11.12 -19.08
CA MET A 77 21.44 -11.90 -18.78
C MET A 77 20.46 -11.86 -19.96
N SER A 78 19.84 -12.98 -20.32
CA SER A 78 18.76 -12.99 -21.31
C SER A 78 17.47 -12.43 -20.74
N LYS A 79 16.60 -11.84 -21.58
CA LYS A 79 15.28 -11.34 -21.14
C LYS A 79 14.41 -12.46 -20.55
N SER A 80 14.55 -13.69 -21.05
CA SER A 80 13.85 -14.86 -20.50
C SER A 80 14.29 -15.17 -19.06
N LEU A 81 15.60 -15.15 -18.78
CA LEU A 81 16.12 -15.35 -17.41
C LEU A 81 15.75 -14.18 -16.49
N LEU A 82 15.81 -12.95 -17.01
CA LEU A 82 15.42 -11.74 -16.28
C LEU A 82 13.98 -11.84 -15.77
N ALA A 83 13.07 -12.41 -16.52
CA ALA A 83 11.70 -12.61 -16.08
C ALA A 83 11.62 -13.52 -14.83
N PHE A 84 12.47 -14.53 -14.69
CA PHE A 84 12.53 -15.33 -13.46
C PHE A 84 13.10 -14.56 -12.27
N VAL A 85 14.04 -13.64 -12.50
CA VAL A 85 14.60 -12.79 -11.43
C VAL A 85 13.50 -11.94 -10.81
N TRP A 86 12.59 -11.38 -11.62
CA TRP A 86 11.48 -10.55 -11.15
C TRP A 86 10.38 -11.29 -10.38
N ILE A 87 10.46 -12.63 -10.22
CA ILE A 87 9.61 -13.36 -9.27
C ILE A 87 9.92 -12.97 -7.82
N ALA A 88 11.13 -12.49 -7.54
CA ALA A 88 11.57 -12.10 -6.20
C ALA A 88 10.63 -11.09 -5.55
N GLY A 89 10.27 -10.00 -6.24
CA GLY A 89 9.39 -8.94 -5.73
C GLY A 89 8.02 -9.47 -5.26
N PRO A 90 7.21 -10.09 -6.13
CA PRO A 90 5.92 -10.66 -5.75
C PRO A 90 6.02 -11.73 -4.66
N LEU A 91 7.03 -12.59 -4.72
CA LEU A 91 7.23 -13.65 -3.73
C LEU A 91 7.51 -13.08 -2.35
N THR A 92 8.44 -12.13 -2.28
CA THR A 92 8.82 -11.48 -1.01
C THR A 92 7.69 -10.59 -0.48
N GLY A 93 6.99 -9.88 -1.34
CA GLY A 93 5.80 -9.10 -0.96
C GLY A 93 4.71 -9.96 -0.31
N ALA A 94 4.46 -11.16 -0.86
CA ALA A 94 3.46 -12.08 -0.32
C ALA A 94 3.87 -12.76 1.01
N LEU A 95 5.17 -13.06 1.19
CA LEU A 95 5.66 -13.85 2.32
C LEU A 95 6.32 -13.01 3.41
N VAL A 96 7.18 -12.05 3.02
CA VAL A 96 8.02 -11.30 3.97
C VAL A 96 7.20 -10.24 4.70
N GLN A 97 6.33 -9.52 4.02
CA GLN A 97 5.58 -8.44 4.68
C GLN A 97 4.71 -8.93 5.85
N PRO A 98 3.89 -9.99 5.72
CA PRO A 98 3.15 -10.53 6.86
C PRO A 98 4.06 -11.09 7.96
N TYR A 99 5.17 -11.75 7.56
CA TYR A 99 6.13 -12.28 8.52
C TYR A 99 6.75 -11.17 9.39
N ILE A 100 7.22 -10.10 8.76
CA ILE A 100 7.81 -8.96 9.45
C ILE A 100 6.76 -8.22 10.30
N GLY A 101 5.52 -8.12 9.82
CA GLY A 101 4.42 -7.61 10.60
C GLY A 101 4.32 -8.33 11.95
N ILE A 102 4.13 -9.65 11.94
CA ILE A 102 4.02 -10.48 13.14
C ILE A 102 5.27 -10.38 14.03
N ARG A 103 6.47 -10.47 13.43
CA ARG A 103 7.72 -10.45 14.20
C ARG A 103 8.01 -9.09 14.84
N SER A 104 7.61 -8.00 14.18
CA SER A 104 7.78 -6.66 14.74
C SER A 104 6.80 -6.37 15.88
N ASP A 105 5.60 -6.96 15.87
CA ASP A 105 4.66 -6.89 16.99
C ASP A 105 5.21 -7.57 18.25
N ASP A 106 5.92 -8.68 18.09
CA ASP A 106 6.57 -9.44 19.18
C ASP A 106 7.85 -8.77 19.70
N CYS A 107 8.34 -7.70 19.06
CA CYS A 107 9.60 -7.07 19.43
C CYS A 107 9.49 -6.29 20.74
N ARG A 108 10.42 -6.52 21.67
CA ARG A 108 10.47 -5.92 23.01
C ARG A 108 11.77 -5.09 23.23
N LEU A 109 12.32 -4.52 22.17
CA LEU A 109 13.49 -3.65 22.29
C LEU A 109 13.11 -2.25 22.81
N ALA A 110 13.95 -1.69 23.66
CA ALA A 110 13.70 -0.41 24.35
C ALA A 110 13.43 0.79 23.43
N TRP A 111 13.95 0.76 22.21
CA TRP A 111 13.83 1.85 21.24
C TRP A 111 12.65 1.72 20.29
N GLY A 112 11.76 0.74 20.52
CA GLY A 112 10.50 0.57 19.82
C GLY A 112 10.30 -0.80 19.21
N LYS A 113 9.09 -1.05 18.69
CA LYS A 113 8.71 -2.29 18.00
C LYS A 113 9.18 -2.30 16.55
N ARG A 114 9.04 -1.17 15.84
CA ARG A 114 9.21 -1.05 14.38
C ARG A 114 10.60 -0.57 13.96
N LYS A 115 11.18 0.38 14.71
CA LYS A 115 12.51 0.96 14.41
C LYS A 115 13.62 -0.09 14.20
N PRO A 116 13.73 -1.17 15.00
CA PRO A 116 14.73 -2.19 14.76
C PRO A 116 14.66 -2.80 13.36
N PHE A 117 13.43 -3.10 12.89
CA PHE A 117 13.21 -3.66 11.56
C PHE A 117 13.44 -2.65 10.44
N MET A 118 13.10 -1.35 10.67
CA MET A 118 13.41 -0.28 9.74
C MET A 118 14.91 -0.09 9.56
N VAL A 119 15.68 -0.09 10.65
CA VAL A 119 17.14 0.12 10.62
C VAL A 119 17.86 -1.09 10.04
N VAL A 120 17.56 -2.30 10.53
CA VAL A 120 18.20 -3.53 10.04
C VAL A 120 17.82 -3.80 8.58
N GLY A 121 16.55 -3.69 8.24
CA GLY A 121 16.08 -3.83 6.87
C GLY A 121 16.66 -2.74 5.95
N GLY A 122 16.74 -1.48 6.42
CA GLY A 122 17.37 -0.37 5.70
C GLY A 122 18.85 -0.63 5.43
N ALA A 123 19.60 -1.07 6.43
CA ALA A 123 21.01 -1.45 6.28
C ALA A 123 21.19 -2.62 5.29
N ALA A 124 20.33 -3.65 5.38
CA ALA A 124 20.33 -4.77 4.45
C ALA A 124 20.00 -4.34 3.01
N THR A 125 19.04 -3.42 2.84
CA THR A 125 18.68 -2.82 1.54
C THR A 125 19.89 -2.10 0.92
N ILE A 126 20.54 -1.24 1.69
CA ILE A 126 21.71 -0.48 1.25
C ILE A 126 22.86 -1.43 0.87
N LEU A 127 23.14 -2.41 1.72
CA LEU A 127 24.20 -3.39 1.47
C LEU A 127 23.91 -4.20 0.20
N SER A 128 22.70 -4.69 0.02
CA SER A 128 22.30 -5.46 -1.16
C SER A 128 22.34 -4.61 -2.43
N LEU A 129 21.88 -3.35 -2.36
CA LEU A 129 21.89 -2.42 -3.48
C LEU A 129 23.31 -2.08 -3.94
N LEU A 130 24.21 -1.80 -2.98
CA LEU A 130 25.62 -1.54 -3.28
C LEU A 130 26.33 -2.80 -3.77
N ALA A 131 26.09 -3.97 -3.16
CA ALA A 131 26.65 -5.24 -3.62
C ALA A 131 26.21 -5.56 -5.05
N LEU A 132 24.94 -5.31 -5.39
CA LEU A 132 24.44 -5.46 -6.75
C LEU A 132 25.13 -4.51 -7.73
N ALA A 133 25.30 -3.24 -7.36
CA ALA A 133 25.92 -2.22 -8.21
C ALA A 133 27.39 -2.51 -8.54
N TRP A 134 28.12 -3.14 -7.61
CA TRP A 134 29.52 -3.51 -7.76
C TRP A 134 29.74 -5.03 -7.97
N VAL A 135 28.71 -5.78 -8.39
CA VAL A 135 28.81 -7.25 -8.52
C VAL A 135 29.92 -7.69 -9.48
N LYS A 136 30.19 -6.93 -10.58
CA LYS A 136 31.26 -7.22 -11.54
C LYS A 136 32.64 -7.16 -10.87
N GLU A 137 32.86 -6.11 -10.09
CA GLU A 137 34.12 -5.88 -9.39
C GLU A 137 34.30 -6.87 -8.23
N ILE A 138 33.25 -7.12 -7.47
CA ILE A 138 33.28 -8.06 -6.34
C ILE A 138 33.61 -9.47 -6.85
N VAL A 139 32.87 -9.96 -7.84
CA VAL A 139 33.08 -11.30 -8.39
C VAL A 139 34.40 -11.39 -9.16
N GLY A 140 34.71 -10.40 -10.00
CA GLY A 140 35.94 -10.36 -10.76
C GLY A 140 37.17 -10.29 -9.87
N GLY A 141 37.16 -9.43 -8.83
CA GLY A 141 38.22 -9.36 -7.83
C GLY A 141 38.39 -10.65 -7.03
N PHE A 142 37.29 -11.29 -6.62
CA PHE A 142 37.37 -12.56 -5.90
C PHE A 142 37.94 -13.69 -6.77
N LEU A 143 37.49 -13.82 -8.03
CA LEU A 143 37.96 -14.88 -8.94
C LEU A 143 39.39 -14.63 -9.41
N SER A 144 39.85 -13.39 -9.50
CA SER A 144 41.25 -13.07 -9.84
C SER A 144 42.27 -13.60 -8.82
N ILE A 145 41.86 -13.74 -7.54
CA ILE A 145 42.71 -14.37 -6.49
C ILE A 145 43.02 -15.83 -6.85
N PHE A 146 42.12 -16.51 -7.56
CA PHE A 146 42.30 -17.88 -8.03
C PHE A 146 42.87 -17.96 -9.46
N GLY A 147 43.35 -16.85 -10.04
CA GLY A 147 43.96 -16.79 -11.36
C GLY A 147 42.94 -16.92 -12.52
N VAL A 148 41.64 -16.74 -12.24
CA VAL A 148 40.60 -16.78 -13.27
C VAL A 148 40.46 -15.42 -13.94
N GLU A 149 40.50 -15.37 -15.28
CA GLU A 149 40.32 -14.13 -16.02
C GLU A 149 38.89 -13.58 -15.87
N SER A 150 38.80 -12.27 -15.61
CA SER A 150 37.51 -11.55 -15.44
C SER A 150 36.62 -11.57 -16.70
N THR A 151 37.20 -11.83 -17.88
CA THR A 151 36.51 -11.89 -19.19
C THR A 151 36.00 -13.27 -19.57
N SER A 152 36.35 -14.30 -18.81
CA SER A 152 35.97 -15.69 -19.12
C SER A 152 34.45 -15.89 -19.12
N ALA A 153 33.95 -16.83 -19.92
CA ALA A 153 32.53 -17.19 -19.95
C ALA A 153 32.03 -17.68 -18.58
N GLY A 154 32.88 -18.39 -17.82
CA GLY A 154 32.57 -18.83 -16.46
C GLY A 154 32.36 -17.67 -15.51
N THR A 155 33.24 -16.65 -15.56
CA THR A 155 33.11 -15.44 -14.74
C THR A 155 31.79 -14.70 -15.01
N LYS A 156 31.36 -14.58 -16.28
CA LYS A 156 30.07 -13.96 -16.64
C LYS A 156 28.90 -14.71 -16.02
N ILE A 157 28.92 -16.05 -16.05
CA ILE A 157 27.86 -16.87 -15.43
C ILE A 157 27.81 -16.64 -13.91
N VAL A 158 28.97 -16.62 -13.23
CA VAL A 158 29.03 -16.36 -11.79
C VAL A 158 28.52 -14.95 -11.46
N ILE A 159 28.86 -13.94 -12.25
CA ILE A 159 28.33 -12.57 -12.10
C ILE A 159 26.81 -12.56 -12.18
N ILE A 160 26.22 -13.25 -13.17
CA ILE A 160 24.75 -13.32 -13.35
C ILE A 160 24.10 -14.01 -12.14
N ILE A 161 24.67 -15.11 -11.65
CA ILE A 161 24.16 -15.83 -10.49
C ILE A 161 24.22 -14.95 -9.24
N MET A 162 25.36 -14.29 -8.99
CA MET A 162 25.52 -13.41 -7.83
C MET A 162 24.63 -12.17 -7.91
N ALA A 163 24.46 -11.57 -9.11
CA ALA A 163 23.52 -10.47 -9.32
C ALA A 163 22.09 -10.91 -9.01
N THR A 164 21.71 -12.12 -9.42
CA THR A 164 20.38 -12.69 -9.10
C THR A 164 20.21 -12.86 -7.58
N ILE A 165 21.20 -13.38 -6.88
CA ILE A 165 21.16 -13.55 -5.42
C ILE A 165 21.03 -12.18 -4.74
N PHE A 166 21.83 -11.19 -5.13
CA PHE A 166 21.77 -9.84 -4.55
C PHE A 166 20.43 -9.16 -4.84
N MET A 167 19.82 -9.42 -6.01
CA MET A 167 18.48 -8.93 -6.33
C MET A 167 17.41 -9.53 -5.40
N TYR A 168 17.44 -10.84 -5.16
CA TYR A 168 16.56 -11.48 -4.17
C TYR A 168 16.79 -10.94 -2.76
N CYS A 169 18.05 -10.74 -2.34
CA CYS A 169 18.36 -10.13 -1.04
C CYS A 169 17.82 -8.71 -0.94
N LEU A 170 17.94 -7.93 -2.02
CA LEU A 170 17.41 -6.57 -2.13
C LEU A 170 15.89 -6.56 -1.93
N ASP A 171 15.16 -7.39 -2.68
CA ASP A 171 13.70 -7.51 -2.58
C ASP A 171 13.24 -7.93 -1.17
N PHE A 172 13.93 -8.88 -0.54
CA PHE A 172 13.68 -9.27 0.85
C PHE A 172 13.85 -8.09 1.81
N ALA A 173 14.96 -7.36 1.66
CA ALA A 173 15.27 -6.22 2.51
C ALA A 173 14.30 -5.06 2.32
N ILE A 174 13.99 -4.68 1.08
CA ILE A 174 13.02 -3.62 0.75
C ILE A 174 11.65 -3.95 1.34
N ASN A 175 11.14 -5.18 1.16
CA ASN A 175 9.86 -5.60 1.70
C ASN A 175 9.84 -5.62 3.23
N THR A 176 10.97 -5.93 3.88
CA THR A 176 11.13 -5.82 5.34
C THR A 176 10.98 -4.37 5.81
N VAL A 177 11.72 -3.45 5.17
CA VAL A 177 11.64 -2.01 5.50
C VAL A 177 10.24 -1.48 5.23
N GLN A 178 9.65 -1.83 4.09
CA GLN A 178 8.32 -1.35 3.70
C GLN A 178 7.25 -1.76 4.70
N ALA A 179 7.25 -3.03 5.14
CA ALA A 179 6.32 -3.51 6.15
C ALA A 179 6.49 -2.76 7.49
N ALA A 180 7.75 -2.60 7.92
CA ALA A 180 8.07 -1.90 9.16
C ALA A 180 7.68 -0.41 9.11
N ILE A 181 7.97 0.30 8.01
CA ILE A 181 7.58 1.72 7.85
C ILE A 181 6.05 1.89 7.86
N ARG A 182 5.31 1.02 7.16
CA ARG A 182 3.84 1.09 7.14
C ARG A 182 3.26 0.89 8.53
N ALA A 183 3.71 -0.12 9.26
CA ALA A 183 3.30 -0.34 10.64
C ALA A 183 3.73 0.82 11.56
N PHE A 184 4.93 1.37 11.38
CA PHE A 184 5.43 2.53 12.11
C PHE A 184 4.54 3.76 11.94
N ILE A 185 4.07 4.04 10.72
CA ILE A 185 3.16 5.16 10.44
C ILE A 185 1.84 4.96 11.19
N VAL A 186 1.28 3.75 11.17
CA VAL A 186 0.02 3.43 11.85
C VAL A 186 0.15 3.54 13.36
N ASP A 187 1.20 2.96 13.93
CA ASP A 187 1.40 2.88 15.39
C ASP A 187 1.66 4.26 16.03
N ASN A 188 2.23 5.21 15.27
CA ASN A 188 2.61 6.54 15.77
C ASN A 188 1.67 7.67 15.32
N CYS A 189 0.51 7.33 14.72
CA CYS A 189 -0.50 8.29 14.33
C CYS A 189 -1.78 8.11 15.18
N PRO A 190 -2.37 9.18 15.74
CA PRO A 190 -3.65 9.10 16.42
C PRO A 190 -4.75 8.53 15.52
N THR A 191 -5.69 7.78 16.09
CA THR A 191 -6.78 7.10 15.35
C THR A 191 -7.57 8.05 14.46
N HIS A 192 -7.91 9.24 14.96
CA HIS A 192 -8.65 10.26 14.21
C HIS A 192 -7.86 10.94 13.09
N GLN A 193 -6.54 10.69 12.97
CA GLN A 193 -5.67 11.24 11.92
C GLN A 193 -5.09 10.16 11.00
N GLN A 194 -5.53 8.91 11.07
CA GLN A 194 -5.02 7.82 10.24
C GLN A 194 -5.17 8.09 8.74
N GLU A 195 -6.31 8.65 8.32
CA GLU A 195 -6.53 9.06 6.93
C GLU A 195 -5.54 10.13 6.48
N LEU A 196 -5.32 11.14 7.34
CA LEU A 196 -4.36 12.21 7.05
C LEU A 196 -2.94 11.66 6.91
N SER A 197 -2.53 10.72 7.77
CA SER A 197 -1.20 10.08 7.70
C SER A 197 -1.03 9.25 6.42
N ASN A 198 -2.08 8.56 5.99
CA ASN A 198 -2.09 7.83 4.72
C ASN A 198 -2.01 8.74 3.50
N ALA A 199 -2.72 9.87 3.53
CA ALA A 199 -2.62 10.88 2.49
C ALA A 199 -1.18 11.45 2.40
N TRP A 200 -0.53 11.71 3.55
CA TRP A 200 0.87 12.12 3.59
C TRP A 200 1.81 11.03 3.05
N ALA A 201 1.61 9.77 3.45
CA ALA A 201 2.39 8.64 2.95
C ALA A 201 2.28 8.51 1.42
N SER A 202 1.06 8.61 0.88
CA SER A 202 0.83 8.57 -0.57
C SER A 202 1.53 9.72 -1.32
N ARG A 203 1.53 10.93 -0.73
CA ARG A 203 2.26 12.08 -1.29
C ARG A 203 3.77 11.83 -1.27
N MET A 204 4.30 11.27 -0.18
CA MET A 204 5.74 10.93 -0.08
C MET A 204 6.14 9.85 -1.09
N VAL A 205 5.29 8.85 -1.33
CA VAL A 205 5.49 7.85 -2.40
C VAL A 205 5.54 8.52 -3.77
N GLY A 206 4.60 9.41 -4.07
CA GLY A 206 4.58 10.15 -5.34
C GLY A 206 5.83 11.03 -5.54
N ILE A 207 6.23 11.77 -4.51
CA ILE A 207 7.45 12.60 -4.51
C ILE A 207 8.69 11.72 -4.68
N GLY A 208 8.78 10.60 -3.96
CA GLY A 208 9.89 9.66 -4.06
C GLY A 208 10.04 9.07 -5.47
N ASN A 209 8.93 8.72 -6.14
CA ASN A 209 8.93 8.26 -7.52
C ASN A 209 9.46 9.34 -8.48
N ILE A 210 8.94 10.56 -8.37
CA ILE A 210 9.34 11.69 -9.23
C ILE A 210 10.84 11.96 -9.05
N LEU A 211 11.34 12.06 -7.80
CA LEU A 211 12.75 12.28 -7.52
C LEU A 211 13.63 11.15 -8.04
N GLY A 212 13.23 9.89 -7.80
CA GLY A 212 13.98 8.72 -8.28
C GLY A 212 14.11 8.69 -9.80
N TYR A 213 13.04 9.03 -10.54
CA TYR A 213 13.09 9.08 -12.00
C TYR A 213 13.80 10.33 -12.53
N ILE A 214 13.78 11.47 -11.83
CA ILE A 214 14.64 12.62 -12.15
C ILE A 214 16.11 12.21 -12.09
N PHE A 215 16.54 11.59 -11.00
CA PHE A 215 17.91 11.11 -10.87
C PHE A 215 18.27 10.06 -11.92
N GLY A 216 17.35 9.17 -12.26
CA GLY A 216 17.56 8.17 -13.30
C GLY A 216 17.69 8.75 -14.71
N TYR A 217 17.06 9.89 -14.99
CA TYR A 217 17.18 10.60 -16.26
C TYR A 217 18.47 11.46 -16.37
N MET A 218 18.90 12.09 -15.27
CA MET A 218 20.11 12.92 -15.23
C MET A 218 21.36 12.10 -15.56
N ASP A 219 22.35 12.74 -16.19
CA ASP A 219 23.67 12.15 -16.44
C ASP A 219 24.55 12.25 -15.17
N LEU A 220 24.26 11.40 -14.20
CA LEU A 220 24.87 11.46 -12.87
C LEU A 220 26.39 11.26 -12.89
N PRO A 221 26.98 10.36 -13.69
CA PRO A 221 28.43 10.22 -13.77
C PRO A 221 29.16 11.50 -14.16
N LYS A 222 28.51 12.38 -14.96
CA LYS A 222 29.09 13.69 -15.29
C LYS A 222 28.91 14.72 -14.18
N ILE A 223 27.84 14.64 -13.41
CA ILE A 223 27.50 15.62 -12.36
C ILE A 223 28.26 15.30 -11.06
N VAL A 224 28.33 14.00 -10.68
CA VAL A 224 28.94 13.52 -9.44
C VAL A 224 29.88 12.33 -9.70
N PRO A 225 30.98 12.54 -10.45
CA PRO A 225 31.86 11.45 -10.91
C PRO A 225 32.56 10.71 -9.77
N PHE A 226 32.67 11.32 -8.59
CA PHE A 226 33.31 10.71 -7.41
C PHE A 226 32.45 9.62 -6.74
N LEU A 227 31.16 9.50 -7.07
CA LEU A 227 30.28 8.46 -6.51
C LEU A 227 30.30 7.16 -7.32
N GLY A 228 30.77 7.19 -8.57
CA GLY A 228 30.84 6.00 -9.41
C GLY A 228 31.04 6.33 -10.89
N ASN A 229 31.47 5.34 -11.65
CA ASN A 229 31.79 5.47 -13.07
C ASN A 229 30.64 5.08 -14.03
N THR A 230 29.52 4.58 -13.50
CA THR A 230 28.34 4.22 -14.29
C THR A 230 27.09 4.84 -13.68
N GLN A 231 26.08 5.10 -14.52
CA GLN A 231 24.79 5.65 -14.09
C GLN A 231 24.17 4.83 -12.95
N PHE A 232 24.17 3.48 -13.07
CA PHE A 232 23.57 2.60 -12.07
C PHE A 232 24.27 2.68 -10.71
N LYS A 233 25.63 2.72 -10.69
CA LYS A 233 26.39 2.84 -9.43
C LYS A 233 26.07 4.13 -8.70
N VAL A 234 26.07 5.28 -9.42
CA VAL A 234 25.78 6.57 -8.80
C VAL A 234 24.34 6.61 -8.27
N LEU A 235 23.38 6.06 -9.02
CA LEU A 235 21.98 5.95 -8.59
C LEU A 235 21.85 5.12 -7.30
N CYS A 236 22.54 3.97 -7.23
CA CYS A 236 22.52 3.11 -6.04
C CYS A 236 23.10 3.81 -4.80
N VAL A 237 24.20 4.55 -4.96
CA VAL A 237 24.78 5.34 -3.85
C VAL A 237 23.81 6.44 -3.41
N LEU A 238 23.26 7.20 -4.36
CA LEU A 238 22.34 8.30 -4.07
C LEU A 238 21.07 7.79 -3.38
N ALA A 239 20.46 6.71 -3.87
CA ALA A 239 19.31 6.07 -3.25
C ALA A 239 19.64 5.56 -1.84
N SER A 240 20.83 4.99 -1.63
CA SER A 240 21.30 4.52 -0.32
C SER A 240 21.47 5.67 0.67
N VAL A 241 22.02 6.81 0.24
CA VAL A 241 22.18 8.01 1.07
C VAL A 241 20.83 8.59 1.45
N LEU A 242 19.91 8.71 0.48
CA LEU A 242 18.57 9.26 0.72
C LEU A 242 17.72 8.35 1.61
N LEU A 243 17.78 7.01 1.41
CA LEU A 243 17.13 6.07 2.29
C LEU A 243 17.69 6.17 3.71
N SER A 244 19.02 6.21 3.88
CA SER A 244 19.67 6.36 5.18
C SER A 244 19.25 7.63 5.89
N ALA A 245 19.28 8.76 5.18
CA ALA A 245 18.92 10.06 5.73
C ALA A 245 17.45 10.10 6.17
N THR A 246 16.54 9.64 5.32
CA THR A 246 15.09 9.65 5.61
C THR A 246 14.73 8.69 6.74
N LEU A 247 15.33 7.50 6.79
CA LEU A 247 15.16 6.56 7.91
C LEU A 247 15.72 7.14 9.22
N ALA A 248 16.92 7.72 9.17
CA ALA A 248 17.55 8.32 10.35
C ALA A 248 16.68 9.47 10.91
N ILE A 249 16.22 10.37 10.05
CA ILE A 249 15.35 11.51 10.45
C ILE A 249 14.05 11.00 11.08
N SER A 250 13.34 10.06 10.40
CA SER A 250 12.09 9.51 10.93
C SER A 250 12.29 8.77 12.25
N CYS A 251 13.31 7.91 12.34
CA CYS A 251 13.59 7.13 13.56
C CYS A 251 14.07 8.01 14.73
N PHE A 252 14.80 9.10 14.46
CA PHE A 252 15.29 10.00 15.48
C PHE A 252 14.17 10.92 16.01
N TYR A 253 13.37 11.49 15.11
CA TYR A 253 12.35 12.46 15.48
C TYR A 253 11.12 11.83 16.12
N ILE A 254 10.62 10.72 15.55
CA ILE A 254 9.43 10.03 16.06
C ILE A 254 9.86 9.07 17.16
N GLN A 255 9.29 9.21 18.34
CA GLN A 255 9.55 8.31 19.48
C GLN A 255 8.45 7.26 19.55
N GLU A 256 8.80 5.99 19.38
CA GLU A 256 7.89 4.89 19.66
C GLU A 256 7.74 4.68 21.17
N ARG A 257 6.56 4.19 21.56
CA ARG A 257 6.33 3.73 22.92
C ARG A 257 7.25 2.56 23.26
N ASP A 258 7.79 2.53 24.49
CA ASP A 258 8.60 1.40 24.99
C ASP A 258 7.73 0.13 25.12
N PRO A 259 8.00 -0.92 24.33
CA PRO A 259 7.17 -2.12 24.33
C PRO A 259 7.43 -3.06 25.51
N ARG A 260 8.43 -2.78 26.36
CA ARG A 260 8.74 -3.62 27.53
C ARG A 260 7.66 -3.59 28.60
N GLY A 261 6.83 -2.53 28.62
CA GLY A 261 5.67 -2.41 29.50
C GLY A 261 4.42 -3.13 28.99
N ASP A 262 4.43 -3.63 27.76
CA ASP A 262 3.33 -4.45 27.23
C ASP A 262 3.40 -5.84 27.86
N GLY A 263 2.24 -6.40 28.26
CA GLY A 263 2.13 -7.72 28.89
C GLY A 263 2.78 -8.87 28.12
N PRO A 264 2.81 -10.10 28.65
CA PRO A 264 3.39 -11.25 27.96
C PRO A 264 2.68 -11.47 26.61
N VAL A 265 3.47 -11.85 25.60
CA VAL A 265 2.97 -12.18 24.26
C VAL A 265 1.99 -13.35 24.38
N THR A 266 0.70 -13.05 24.33
CA THR A 266 -0.37 -14.05 24.36
C THR A 266 -0.54 -14.62 22.95
N ASP A 267 -0.42 -15.92 22.84
CA ASP A 267 -0.64 -16.78 21.66
C ASP A 267 0.00 -16.32 20.33
N LYS A 268 1.12 -16.94 20.04
CA LYS A 268 1.82 -16.81 18.76
C LYS A 268 0.99 -17.47 17.65
N LEU A 269 0.22 -16.71 16.92
CA LEU A 269 -0.24 -17.14 15.61
C LEU A 269 1.02 -17.31 14.72
N GLY A 270 1.51 -18.54 14.60
CA GLY A 270 2.64 -18.83 13.73
C GLY A 270 2.32 -18.44 12.29
N VAL A 271 3.32 -17.99 11.54
CA VAL A 271 3.20 -17.60 10.11
C VAL A 271 2.42 -18.63 9.29
N ILE A 272 2.66 -19.92 9.55
CA ILE A 272 1.95 -21.03 8.88
C ILE A 272 0.45 -21.01 9.24
N SER A 273 0.09 -20.73 10.50
CA SER A 273 -1.30 -20.63 10.94
C SER A 273 -2.00 -19.44 10.29
N PHE A 274 -1.31 -18.29 10.15
CA PHE A 274 -1.82 -17.13 9.41
C PHE A 274 -2.15 -17.49 7.96
N PHE A 275 -1.20 -18.07 7.21
CA PHE A 275 -1.45 -18.47 5.83
C PHE A 275 -2.55 -19.53 5.69
N LYS A 276 -2.62 -20.51 6.61
CA LYS A 276 -3.72 -21.49 6.64
C LYS A 276 -5.07 -20.81 6.86
N GLN A 277 -5.12 -19.84 7.76
CA GLN A 277 -6.34 -19.08 8.04
C GLN A 277 -6.74 -18.22 6.84
N VAL A 278 -5.79 -17.51 6.21
CA VAL A 278 -6.01 -16.73 4.98
C VAL A 278 -6.57 -17.63 3.87
N ILE A 279 -5.96 -18.79 3.62
CA ILE A 279 -6.44 -19.73 2.58
C ILE A 279 -7.83 -20.28 2.94
N LYS A 280 -8.10 -20.63 4.20
CA LYS A 280 -9.42 -21.09 4.65
C LYS A 280 -10.49 -20.02 4.41
N SER A 281 -10.16 -18.77 4.62
CA SER A 281 -11.08 -17.62 4.51
C SER A 281 -11.43 -17.25 3.06
N ILE A 282 -10.70 -17.79 2.05
CA ILE A 282 -11.05 -17.56 0.62
C ILE A 282 -12.49 -17.95 0.32
N ARG A 283 -12.98 -19.04 0.94
CA ARG A 283 -14.35 -19.56 0.72
C ARG A 283 -15.43 -18.78 1.46
N SER A 284 -15.06 -18.02 2.48
CA SER A 284 -15.98 -17.22 3.30
C SER A 284 -16.00 -15.73 2.95
N LEU A 285 -15.27 -15.34 1.88
CA LEU A 285 -15.22 -13.95 1.44
C LEU A 285 -16.60 -13.45 0.99
N PRO A 286 -16.99 -12.23 1.41
CA PRO A 286 -18.15 -11.54 0.85
C PRO A 286 -18.06 -11.45 -0.67
N THR A 287 -19.21 -11.60 -1.34
CA THR A 287 -19.25 -11.73 -2.80
C THR A 287 -18.60 -10.54 -3.53
N GLN A 288 -18.77 -9.31 -3.02
CA GLN A 288 -18.18 -8.12 -3.64
C GLN A 288 -16.65 -8.11 -3.48
N ILE A 289 -16.13 -8.41 -2.29
CA ILE A 289 -14.70 -8.49 -2.04
C ILE A 289 -14.06 -9.59 -2.91
N SER A 290 -14.72 -10.76 -3.02
CA SER A 290 -14.28 -11.83 -3.91
C SER A 290 -14.21 -11.37 -5.38
N ARG A 291 -15.19 -10.59 -5.87
CA ARG A 291 -15.16 -10.00 -7.22
C ARG A 291 -14.02 -9.02 -7.39
N VAL A 292 -13.76 -8.14 -6.42
CA VAL A 292 -12.61 -7.22 -6.44
C VAL A 292 -11.30 -8.01 -6.52
N CYS A 293 -11.13 -9.06 -5.73
CA CYS A 293 -9.95 -9.94 -5.80
C CYS A 293 -9.79 -10.60 -7.17
N GLN A 294 -10.89 -11.08 -7.80
CA GLN A 294 -10.85 -11.65 -9.16
C GLN A 294 -10.39 -10.63 -10.20
N VAL A 295 -10.85 -9.38 -10.12
CA VAL A 295 -10.38 -8.29 -10.98
C VAL A 295 -8.89 -8.04 -10.77
N GLN A 296 -8.44 -8.00 -9.51
CA GLN A 296 -7.03 -7.79 -9.19
C GLN A 296 -6.14 -8.90 -9.75
N ILE A 297 -6.56 -10.17 -9.65
CA ILE A 297 -5.82 -11.29 -10.24
C ILE A 297 -5.58 -11.07 -11.73
N ALA A 298 -6.60 -10.68 -12.49
CA ALA A 298 -6.46 -10.42 -13.92
C ALA A 298 -5.63 -9.17 -14.21
N ALA A 299 -5.87 -8.08 -13.47
CA ALA A 299 -5.20 -6.80 -13.67
C ALA A 299 -3.69 -6.91 -13.40
N TRP A 300 -3.26 -7.61 -12.35
CA TRP A 300 -1.84 -7.70 -11.98
C TRP A 300 -1.04 -8.65 -12.88
N VAL A 301 -1.69 -9.55 -13.60
CA VAL A 301 -1.04 -10.24 -14.75
C VAL A 301 -0.62 -9.20 -15.80
N GLY A 302 -1.45 -8.19 -16.06
CA GLY A 302 -1.15 -7.13 -17.02
C GLY A 302 -0.17 -6.07 -16.50
N TRP A 303 -0.25 -5.70 -15.22
CA TRP A 303 0.63 -4.70 -14.62
C TRP A 303 2.08 -5.15 -14.53
N PHE A 304 2.34 -6.43 -14.28
CA PHE A 304 3.69 -6.97 -14.15
C PHE A 304 4.60 -6.61 -15.35
N PRO A 305 4.27 -6.94 -16.61
CA PRO A 305 5.14 -6.61 -17.73
C PRO A 305 5.35 -5.09 -17.91
N PHE A 306 4.35 -4.28 -17.63
CA PHE A 306 4.51 -2.84 -17.71
C PHE A 306 5.50 -2.33 -16.67
N LEU A 307 5.36 -2.71 -15.41
CA LEU A 307 6.20 -2.21 -14.32
C LEU A 307 7.68 -2.57 -14.50
N TYR A 308 7.98 -3.76 -15.00
CA TYR A 308 9.35 -4.26 -15.07
C TYR A 308 10.04 -4.06 -16.42
N TYR A 309 9.28 -3.80 -17.50
CA TYR A 309 9.88 -3.73 -18.85
C TYR A 309 9.61 -2.42 -19.60
N SER A 310 8.89 -1.45 -19.05
CA SER A 310 8.60 -0.18 -19.71
C SER A 310 9.85 0.59 -20.11
N THR A 311 10.85 0.67 -19.21
CA THR A 311 12.14 1.30 -19.49
C THR A 311 12.87 0.60 -20.65
N THR A 312 12.88 -0.74 -20.62
CA THR A 312 13.49 -1.55 -21.68
C THR A 312 12.75 -1.39 -23.01
N TYR A 313 11.41 -1.27 -22.99
CA TYR A 313 10.60 -1.03 -24.19
C TYR A 313 10.96 0.31 -24.85
N VAL A 314 10.91 1.40 -24.07
CA VAL A 314 11.25 2.74 -24.60
C VAL A 314 12.72 2.80 -25.02
N GLY A 315 13.60 2.16 -24.25
CA GLY A 315 15.01 2.02 -24.58
C GLY A 315 15.23 1.28 -25.90
N GLN A 316 14.49 0.20 -26.17
CA GLN A 316 14.55 -0.54 -27.43
C GLN A 316 14.15 0.35 -28.62
N LEU A 317 13.09 1.14 -28.48
CA LEU A 317 12.67 2.10 -29.50
C LEU A 317 13.76 3.15 -29.79
N TYR A 318 14.49 3.56 -28.75
CA TYR A 318 15.60 4.51 -28.89
C TYR A 318 16.81 3.91 -29.64
N VAL A 319 17.21 2.67 -29.31
CA VAL A 319 18.38 2.05 -29.93
C VAL A 319 18.13 1.48 -31.31
N ASN A 320 16.87 1.20 -31.70
CA ASN A 320 16.55 0.61 -32.99
C ASN A 320 17.17 1.34 -34.19
N PRO A 321 17.00 2.67 -34.36
CA PRO A 321 17.65 3.40 -35.46
C PRO A 321 19.18 3.37 -35.34
N VAL A 322 19.73 3.50 -34.12
CA VAL A 322 21.18 3.51 -33.88
C VAL A 322 21.82 2.19 -34.36
N PHE A 323 21.19 1.06 -34.06
CA PHE A 323 21.69 -0.25 -34.45
C PHE A 323 21.40 -0.60 -35.92
N ALA A 324 20.30 -0.05 -36.49
CA ALA A 324 20.00 -0.21 -37.91
C ALA A 324 21.01 0.54 -38.80
N ASP A 325 21.40 1.75 -38.38
CA ASP A 325 22.34 2.59 -39.12
C ASP A 325 23.80 2.14 -38.95
N ASN A 326 24.11 1.41 -37.86
CA ASN A 326 25.47 1.00 -37.52
C ASN A 326 25.52 -0.51 -37.15
N PRO A 327 25.55 -1.42 -38.13
CA PRO A 327 25.48 -2.87 -37.89
C PRO A 327 26.77 -3.47 -37.27
N HIS A 328 27.88 -2.71 -37.21
CA HIS A 328 29.20 -3.17 -36.75
C HIS A 328 29.69 -2.45 -35.47
N LEU A 329 28.76 -2.11 -34.56
CA LEU A 329 29.14 -1.47 -33.30
C LEU A 329 29.96 -2.42 -32.43
N SER A 330 30.99 -1.88 -31.81
CA SER A 330 31.71 -2.59 -30.74
C SER A 330 30.82 -2.79 -29.51
N GLN A 331 31.13 -3.79 -28.66
CA GLN A 331 30.38 -4.06 -27.46
C GLN A 331 30.28 -2.83 -26.52
N GLY A 332 31.36 -2.02 -26.47
CA GLY A 332 31.35 -0.79 -25.64
C GLY A 332 30.39 0.29 -26.20
N GLU A 333 30.26 0.42 -27.52
CA GLU A 333 29.31 1.34 -28.14
C GLU A 333 27.87 0.88 -27.95
N VAL A 334 27.61 -0.44 -28.05
CA VAL A 334 26.31 -1.05 -27.72
C VAL A 334 25.93 -0.77 -26.26
N ASP A 335 26.87 -0.94 -25.32
CA ASP A 335 26.61 -0.71 -23.90
C ASP A 335 26.31 0.77 -23.62
N LYS A 336 27.04 1.71 -24.28
CA LYS A 336 26.79 3.14 -24.16
C LYS A 336 25.43 3.53 -24.75
N ALA A 337 25.06 2.99 -25.92
CA ALA A 337 23.75 3.24 -26.52
C ALA A 337 22.61 2.78 -25.60
N TRP A 338 22.77 1.64 -24.93
CA TRP A 338 21.79 1.16 -23.95
C TRP A 338 21.77 1.98 -22.66
N GLU A 339 22.90 2.57 -22.22
CA GLU A 339 22.92 3.49 -21.08
C GLU A 339 22.10 4.76 -21.39
N ASP A 340 22.31 5.37 -22.57
CA ASP A 340 21.53 6.52 -23.02
C ASP A 340 20.04 6.16 -23.20
N ALA A 341 19.75 4.98 -23.77
CA ALA A 341 18.40 4.45 -23.93
C ALA A 341 17.68 4.26 -22.59
N THR A 342 18.39 3.80 -21.57
CA THR A 342 17.85 3.62 -20.22
C THR A 342 17.47 4.96 -19.60
N ARG A 343 18.26 6.00 -19.82
CA ARG A 343 17.95 7.37 -19.37
C ARG A 343 16.68 7.89 -20.03
N VAL A 344 16.53 7.69 -21.35
CA VAL A 344 15.30 8.05 -22.09
C VAL A 344 14.09 7.26 -21.59
N GLY A 345 14.26 5.95 -21.33
CA GLY A 345 13.21 5.13 -20.73
C GLY A 345 12.80 5.60 -19.33
N THR A 346 13.76 6.08 -18.54
CA THR A 346 13.48 6.66 -17.21
C THR A 346 12.79 8.02 -17.31
N LEU A 347 13.07 8.83 -18.33
CA LEU A 347 12.28 10.04 -18.63
C LEU A 347 10.81 9.71 -18.89
N ALA A 348 10.54 8.63 -19.64
CA ALA A 348 9.16 8.18 -19.85
C ALA A 348 8.46 7.81 -18.52
N LEU A 349 9.18 7.14 -17.61
CA LEU A 349 8.66 6.85 -16.26
C LEU A 349 8.51 8.11 -15.40
N LEU A 350 9.32 9.15 -15.59
CA LEU A 350 9.12 10.45 -14.95
C LEU A 350 7.79 11.09 -15.39
N ILE A 351 7.51 11.08 -16.69
CA ILE A 351 6.24 11.57 -17.23
C ILE A 351 5.08 10.77 -16.65
N TYR A 352 5.19 9.45 -16.63
CA TYR A 352 4.23 8.55 -16.00
C TYR A 352 3.98 8.88 -14.51
N ALA A 353 5.04 9.12 -13.73
CA ALA A 353 4.93 9.41 -12.31
C ALA A 353 4.22 10.76 -12.06
N ILE A 354 4.54 11.79 -12.85
CA ILE A 354 3.89 13.11 -12.77
C ILE A 354 2.40 12.97 -13.13
N ILE A 355 2.07 12.31 -14.25
CA ILE A 355 0.68 12.12 -14.67
C ILE A 355 -0.10 11.29 -13.65
N SER A 356 0.50 10.22 -13.13
CA SER A 356 -0.12 9.40 -12.10
C SER A 356 -0.36 10.17 -10.80
N PHE A 357 0.59 10.99 -10.37
CA PHE A 357 0.46 11.82 -9.18
C PHE A 357 -0.67 12.84 -9.33
N LEU A 358 -0.72 13.54 -10.46
CA LEU A 358 -1.80 14.50 -10.76
C LEU A 358 -3.16 13.80 -10.89
N ALA A 359 -3.22 12.67 -11.58
CA ALA A 359 -4.44 11.91 -11.74
C ALA A 359 -4.98 11.40 -10.39
N ASN A 360 -4.09 10.95 -9.50
CA ASN A 360 -4.48 10.52 -8.15
C ASN A 360 -5.10 11.67 -7.32
N MET A 361 -4.65 12.90 -7.52
CA MET A 361 -5.21 14.07 -6.84
C MET A 361 -6.52 14.56 -7.48
N LEU A 362 -6.64 14.47 -8.80
CA LEU A 362 -7.74 15.10 -9.53
C LEU A 362 -8.92 14.16 -9.77
N LEU A 363 -8.68 12.87 -10.10
CA LEU A 363 -9.76 11.95 -10.46
C LEU A 363 -10.85 11.78 -9.39
N PRO A 364 -10.56 11.72 -8.08
CA PRO A 364 -11.58 11.60 -7.06
C PRO A 364 -12.58 12.77 -7.05
N LEU A 365 -12.20 13.96 -7.53
CA LEU A 365 -13.07 15.12 -7.61
C LEU A 365 -14.22 14.96 -8.63
N PHE A 366 -14.02 14.12 -9.64
CA PHE A 366 -14.98 13.88 -10.74
C PHE A 366 -15.86 12.65 -10.51
N VAL A 367 -15.48 11.78 -9.58
CA VAL A 367 -16.15 10.51 -9.32
C VAL A 367 -17.27 10.70 -8.30
N VAL A 368 -18.43 10.09 -8.57
CA VAL A 368 -19.56 10.08 -7.64
C VAL A 368 -19.23 9.15 -6.46
N PRO A 369 -19.36 9.59 -5.19
CA PRO A 369 -19.15 8.75 -4.02
C PRO A 369 -20.00 7.49 -4.06
N LEU A 370 -19.47 6.38 -3.52
CA LEU A 370 -20.17 5.09 -3.52
C LEU A 370 -21.43 5.11 -2.65
N TYR A 371 -21.44 5.94 -1.61
CA TYR A 371 -22.55 6.17 -0.70
C TYR A 371 -22.93 7.64 -0.73
N GLY A 372 -24.20 7.93 -0.99
CA GLY A 372 -24.80 9.22 -0.70
C GLY A 372 -24.87 9.40 0.84
N PRO A 373 -25.08 10.64 1.34
CA PRO A 373 -25.41 10.84 2.73
C PRO A 373 -26.55 9.88 3.10
N ALA A 374 -26.43 9.23 4.28
CA ALA A 374 -27.47 8.35 4.76
C ALA A 374 -28.81 9.13 4.69
N PRO A 375 -29.90 8.53 4.16
CA PRO A 375 -31.18 9.20 4.22
C PRO A 375 -31.47 9.49 5.70
N GLU A 376 -31.59 10.77 6.04
CA GLU A 376 -32.18 11.16 7.31
C GLU A 376 -33.52 10.44 7.41
N ILE A 377 -33.62 9.52 8.33
CA ILE A 377 -34.92 9.02 8.75
C ILE A 377 -35.54 10.21 9.49
N VAL A 378 -36.26 11.07 8.73
CA VAL A 378 -37.19 12.01 9.32
C VAL A 378 -38.21 11.12 10.05
N SER A 379 -38.02 10.96 11.36
CA SER A 379 -39.06 10.43 12.21
C SER A 379 -40.20 11.43 12.13
N HIS A 380 -41.13 11.18 11.25
CA HIS A 380 -42.48 11.76 11.36
C HIS A 380 -43.00 11.24 12.71
N ARG A 381 -42.71 12.00 13.75
CA ARG A 381 -43.50 11.98 14.95
C ARG A 381 -44.78 12.72 14.55
N ASP A 382 -45.78 11.96 14.20
CA ASP A 382 -47.13 12.45 13.98
C ASP A 382 -47.50 13.27 15.21
N SER A 383 -47.59 14.59 15.00
CA SER A 383 -48.26 15.50 15.93
C SER A 383 -49.76 15.25 15.83
N LEU A 384 -50.24 14.30 16.62
CA LEU A 384 -51.57 14.31 17.17
C LEU A 384 -51.43 14.94 18.55
N ASP A 385 -51.81 16.20 18.64
CA ASP A 385 -52.58 16.71 19.79
C ASP A 385 -52.87 18.18 19.59
N THR A 386 -54.14 18.44 19.30
CA THR A 386 -55.11 19.35 19.98
C THR A 386 -54.62 20.71 20.46
N ASP A 387 -55.29 21.66 19.89
CA ASP A 387 -55.60 23.02 20.31
C ASP A 387 -55.46 23.35 21.80
N SER A 388 -54.71 24.41 22.08
CA SER A 388 -55.12 25.45 23.06
C SER A 388 -54.28 26.68 22.85
N GLU A 389 -55.02 27.77 22.54
CA GLU A 389 -54.58 29.15 22.57
C GLU A 389 -54.04 29.53 23.96
N ASP A 390 -52.98 30.31 24.04
CA ASP A 390 -52.96 31.61 24.75
C ASP A 390 -51.58 32.26 24.78
N ASP A 391 -51.58 33.48 24.37
CA ASP A 391 -50.85 34.70 24.65
C ASP A 391 -49.43 34.72 25.25
N ALA A 392 -48.64 35.60 24.63
CA ALA A 392 -47.69 36.56 25.20
C ALA A 392 -46.20 36.46 24.87
N ASP A 393 -45.81 37.44 24.14
CA ASP A 393 -44.66 38.36 24.22
C ASP A 393 -43.26 37.98 23.69
N PRO A 394 -42.71 38.84 22.81
CA PRO A 394 -41.41 38.65 22.18
C PRO A 394 -40.32 39.50 22.84
N ALA A 395 -39.40 38.89 23.55
CA ALA A 395 -38.05 39.47 23.77
C ALA A 395 -37.11 38.46 24.44
N GLU A 396 -36.17 37.94 23.68
CA GLU A 396 -34.75 37.83 24.04
C GLU A 396 -34.02 36.85 23.14
N ARG A 397 -33.43 37.40 22.08
CA ARG A 397 -32.37 36.72 21.34
C ARG A 397 -31.13 36.64 22.22
N ARG A 398 -30.83 35.49 22.78
CA ARG A 398 -29.48 35.17 23.25
C ARG A 398 -28.88 34.12 22.40
N LEU A 399 -27.74 34.46 21.81
CA LEU A 399 -26.83 33.61 21.07
C LEU A 399 -26.35 32.47 21.98
N SER A 400 -26.78 31.25 21.67
CA SER A 400 -26.22 30.04 22.27
C SER A 400 -25.18 29.48 21.31
N PHE A 401 -23.93 29.53 21.71
CA PHE A 401 -22.81 28.83 21.08
C PHE A 401 -22.97 27.35 21.42
N SER A 402 -23.43 26.58 20.46
CA SER A 402 -23.54 25.11 20.61
C SER A 402 -22.23 24.45 20.18
N SER A 403 -21.67 23.72 21.12
CA SER A 403 -20.45 22.91 21.07
C SER A 403 -20.49 21.89 19.94
N MET A 404 -19.32 21.75 19.26
CA MET A 404 -19.04 20.68 18.27
C MET A 404 -19.19 19.28 18.89
N PRO A 405 -19.77 18.32 18.16
CA PRO A 405 -19.70 16.91 18.55
C PRO A 405 -18.36 16.32 18.09
N THR A 406 -17.59 15.80 19.01
CA THR A 406 -16.43 14.95 18.79
C THR A 406 -16.91 13.56 18.37
N GLY A 407 -16.82 13.24 17.10
CA GLY A 407 -17.09 11.89 16.58
C GLY A 407 -15.81 11.07 16.47
N ASN A 408 -15.73 9.99 17.24
CA ASN A 408 -14.72 8.94 17.11
C ASN A 408 -14.99 8.14 15.84
N ALA A 409 -14.08 8.22 14.86
CA ALA A 409 -14.06 7.31 13.73
C ALA A 409 -12.70 6.62 13.69
N SER A 410 -12.68 5.36 14.13
CA SER A 410 -11.59 4.43 13.90
C SER A 410 -11.85 3.70 12.59
N GLU A 411 -11.17 4.08 11.53
CA GLU A 411 -11.13 3.34 10.27
C GLU A 411 -9.71 2.95 9.89
N PRO A 412 -9.56 1.73 9.30
CA PRO A 412 -8.26 1.18 8.95
C PRO A 412 -7.70 1.80 7.68
N LEU A 413 -6.41 1.63 7.52
CA LEU A 413 -5.48 2.04 6.46
C LEU A 413 -5.93 1.65 5.05
N LEU A 414 -7.04 2.18 4.58
CA LEU A 414 -7.57 2.00 3.24
C LEU A 414 -8.15 3.33 2.80
N ASP A 415 -7.39 4.02 1.99
CA ASP A 415 -7.80 5.08 1.09
C ASP A 415 -7.21 6.46 1.29
N ALA A 416 -6.45 6.85 0.27
CA ALA A 416 -6.33 8.22 -0.15
C ALA A 416 -7.62 8.66 -0.88
N VAL A 417 -8.76 8.64 -0.18
CA VAL A 417 -9.95 9.38 -0.62
C VAL A 417 -9.89 10.72 0.08
N PRO A 418 -9.99 11.86 -0.62
CA PRO A 418 -10.15 13.14 0.03
C PRO A 418 -11.42 13.10 0.87
N VAL A 419 -11.27 13.12 2.19
CA VAL A 419 -12.41 13.26 3.09
C VAL A 419 -12.98 14.65 2.88
N GLU A 420 -14.16 14.73 2.29
CA GLU A 420 -14.96 15.93 2.40
C GLU A 420 -15.39 16.09 3.86
N LEU A 421 -14.91 17.13 4.50
CA LEU A 421 -15.49 17.64 5.73
C LEU A 421 -16.99 17.92 5.46
N HIS A 422 -17.88 17.04 5.93
CA HIS A 422 -19.30 17.32 5.93
C HIS A 422 -19.60 18.44 6.92
N THR A 423 -19.42 19.69 6.48
CA THR A 423 -20.19 20.79 6.99
C THR A 423 -21.54 20.73 6.30
N GLU A 424 -22.63 20.59 7.04
CA GLU A 424 -23.98 20.91 6.58
C GLU A 424 -23.94 22.37 6.05
N GLY A 425 -23.80 22.52 4.77
CA GLY A 425 -23.71 23.82 4.14
C GLY A 425 -23.69 23.62 2.64
N LYS A 426 -24.53 24.35 1.94
CA LYS A 426 -24.66 24.60 0.49
C LYS A 426 -23.68 23.81 -0.39
N PRO A 427 -24.12 23.20 -1.48
CA PRO A 427 -23.25 22.38 -2.35
C PRO A 427 -21.98 23.16 -2.67
N THR A 428 -20.85 22.65 -2.18
CA THR A 428 -19.54 23.25 -2.43
C THR A 428 -19.33 23.27 -3.96
N TRP A 429 -18.64 24.27 -4.49
CA TRP A 429 -18.35 24.35 -5.92
C TRP A 429 -17.69 23.05 -6.45
N LEU A 430 -16.97 22.31 -5.60
CA LEU A 430 -16.36 21.00 -5.88
C LEU A 430 -17.42 19.91 -6.19
N SER A 431 -18.58 19.94 -5.54
CA SER A 431 -19.65 18.95 -5.85
C SER A 431 -20.22 19.12 -7.25
N ARG A 432 -20.07 20.29 -7.88
CA ARG A 432 -20.47 20.56 -9.26
C ARG A 432 -19.52 19.93 -10.31
N LEU A 433 -18.29 19.55 -9.90
CA LEU A 433 -17.33 18.88 -10.77
C LEU A 433 -17.63 17.39 -10.94
N ARG A 434 -18.47 16.80 -10.10
CA ARG A 434 -18.86 15.38 -10.18
C ARG A 434 -19.65 15.12 -11.46
N ILE A 435 -19.17 14.14 -12.23
CA ILE A 435 -19.83 13.76 -13.48
C ILE A 435 -20.96 12.78 -13.16
N PRO A 436 -22.25 13.12 -13.42
CA PRO A 436 -23.35 12.21 -13.15
C PRO A 436 -23.15 10.86 -13.85
N GLY A 437 -23.27 9.78 -13.08
CA GLY A 437 -23.10 8.42 -13.60
C GLY A 437 -21.65 7.93 -13.68
N LEU A 438 -20.64 8.74 -13.40
CA LEU A 438 -19.24 8.29 -13.30
C LEU A 438 -18.99 7.69 -11.91
N THR A 439 -19.40 6.42 -11.75
CA THR A 439 -19.20 5.67 -10.50
C THR A 439 -17.83 5.03 -10.46
N LEU A 440 -17.33 4.72 -9.26
CA LEU A 440 -16.00 4.12 -9.06
C LEU A 440 -15.77 2.83 -9.88
N PRO A 441 -16.71 1.85 -9.94
CA PRO A 441 -16.54 0.69 -10.82
C PRO A 441 -16.45 1.06 -12.30
N ARG A 442 -17.18 2.08 -12.77
CA ARG A 442 -17.09 2.54 -14.17
C ARG A 442 -15.73 3.18 -14.47
N VAL A 443 -15.22 4.01 -13.57
CA VAL A 443 -13.87 4.57 -13.69
C VAL A 443 -12.82 3.45 -13.75
N TRP A 444 -13.00 2.41 -12.95
CA TRP A 444 -12.09 1.26 -12.94
C TRP A 444 -12.16 0.45 -14.25
N ILE A 445 -13.35 0.25 -14.82
CA ILE A 445 -13.50 -0.34 -16.17
C ILE A 445 -12.76 0.52 -17.22
N LEU A 446 -13.03 1.84 -17.23
CA LEU A 446 -12.38 2.75 -18.18
C LEU A 446 -10.86 2.75 -18.04
N SER A 447 -10.33 2.65 -16.82
CA SER A 447 -8.89 2.56 -16.59
C SER A 447 -8.29 1.28 -17.17
N HIS A 448 -8.96 0.13 -17.04
CA HIS A 448 -8.51 -1.12 -17.66
C HIS A 448 -8.56 -1.07 -19.19
N LEU A 449 -9.62 -0.46 -19.75
CA LEU A 449 -9.72 -0.27 -21.20
C LEU A 449 -8.65 0.70 -21.72
N LEU A 450 -8.37 1.79 -21.00
CA LEU A 450 -7.28 2.71 -21.33
C LEU A 450 -5.93 1.98 -21.28
N PHE A 451 -5.68 1.21 -20.22
CA PHE A 451 -4.46 0.41 -20.12
C PHE A 451 -4.34 -0.58 -21.30
N ALA A 452 -5.40 -1.33 -21.62
CA ALA A 452 -5.40 -2.26 -22.75
C ALA A 452 -5.14 -1.54 -24.08
N ALA A 453 -5.82 -0.40 -24.33
CA ALA A 453 -5.61 0.42 -25.53
C ALA A 453 -4.15 0.90 -25.63
N CYS A 454 -3.57 1.35 -24.51
CA CYS A 454 -2.16 1.69 -24.45
C CYS A 454 -1.27 0.49 -24.78
N MET A 455 -1.51 -0.70 -24.20
CA MET A 455 -0.70 -1.89 -24.49
C MET A 455 -0.79 -2.31 -25.97
N PHE A 456 -1.96 -2.25 -26.58
CA PHE A 456 -2.13 -2.58 -28.01
C PHE A 456 -1.62 -1.49 -28.95
N SER A 457 -1.54 -0.22 -28.50
CA SER A 457 -0.92 0.83 -29.30
C SER A 457 0.56 0.55 -29.63
N THR A 458 1.23 -0.33 -28.87
CA THR A 458 2.60 -0.79 -29.15
C THR A 458 2.76 -1.46 -30.51
N PHE A 459 1.68 -1.86 -31.21
CA PHE A 459 1.75 -2.30 -32.61
C PHE A 459 2.09 -1.17 -33.59
N PHE A 460 1.82 0.09 -33.21
CA PHE A 460 1.92 1.26 -34.06
C PHE A 460 2.99 2.25 -33.60
N ILE A 461 3.68 1.95 -32.49
CA ILE A 461 4.70 2.81 -31.90
C ILE A 461 6.08 2.37 -32.41
N TYR A 462 6.74 3.26 -33.16
CA TYR A 462 8.07 3.04 -33.72
C TYR A 462 9.10 4.06 -33.23
N SER A 463 8.68 5.12 -32.54
CA SER A 463 9.57 6.14 -32.00
C SER A 463 9.54 6.16 -30.47
N TYR A 464 10.67 6.48 -29.85
CA TYR A 464 10.77 6.57 -28.40
C TYR A 464 9.91 7.72 -27.81
N GLN A 465 9.66 8.80 -28.60
CA GLN A 465 8.78 9.89 -28.19
C GLN A 465 7.32 9.41 -28.03
N ALA A 466 6.81 8.66 -29.02
CA ALA A 466 5.50 8.04 -28.94
C ALA A 466 5.44 6.98 -27.84
N GLY A 467 6.55 6.24 -27.65
CA GLY A 467 6.71 5.29 -26.53
C GLY A 467 6.66 5.99 -25.17
N SER A 468 7.28 7.16 -25.04
CA SER A 468 7.23 7.94 -23.79
C SER A 468 5.84 8.51 -23.51
N ALA A 469 5.13 8.99 -24.53
CA ALA A 469 3.76 9.45 -24.40
C ALA A 469 2.82 8.30 -23.98
N PHE A 470 2.95 7.13 -24.61
CA PHE A 470 2.24 5.91 -24.23
C PHE A 470 2.42 5.56 -22.75
N VAL A 471 3.67 5.51 -22.28
CA VAL A 471 3.99 5.24 -20.86
C VAL A 471 3.35 6.29 -19.95
N GLY A 472 3.37 7.55 -20.35
CA GLY A 472 2.71 8.65 -19.61
C GLY A 472 1.21 8.44 -19.46
N PHE A 473 0.49 8.09 -20.53
CA PHE A 473 -0.96 7.82 -20.46
C PHE A 473 -1.33 6.67 -19.52
N VAL A 474 -0.50 5.66 -19.43
CA VAL A 474 -0.69 4.56 -18.47
C VAL A 474 -0.70 5.06 -17.02
N GLY A 475 -0.06 6.20 -16.73
CA GLY A 475 -0.08 6.83 -15.40
C GLY A 475 -1.49 7.12 -14.88
N VAL A 476 -2.44 7.46 -15.76
CA VAL A 476 -3.85 7.65 -15.38
C VAL A 476 -4.46 6.33 -14.89
N SER A 477 -4.21 5.25 -15.62
CA SER A 477 -4.70 3.91 -15.23
C SER A 477 -4.09 3.43 -13.91
N TRP A 478 -2.81 3.76 -13.68
CA TRP A 478 -2.13 3.43 -12.42
C TRP A 478 -2.74 4.15 -11.23
N ALA A 479 -3.05 5.44 -11.35
CA ALA A 479 -3.71 6.19 -10.29
C ALA A 479 -5.01 5.51 -9.85
N VAL A 480 -5.84 5.07 -10.82
CA VAL A 480 -7.08 4.35 -10.51
C VAL A 480 -6.82 2.97 -9.89
N ALA A 481 -5.80 2.25 -10.37
CA ALA A 481 -5.44 0.92 -9.84
C ALA A 481 -4.99 0.97 -8.38
N LEU A 482 -4.38 2.08 -7.95
CA LEU A 482 -3.97 2.28 -6.55
C LEU A 482 -5.14 2.64 -5.62
N TRP A 483 -6.21 3.21 -6.15
CA TRP A 483 -7.31 3.76 -5.35
C TRP A 483 -8.58 2.89 -5.39
N ALA A 484 -9.08 2.54 -6.59
CA ALA A 484 -10.42 1.97 -6.74
C ALA A 484 -10.64 0.63 -6.00
N PRO A 485 -9.71 -0.35 -6.04
CA PRO A 485 -9.92 -1.63 -5.34
C PRO A 485 -10.06 -1.47 -3.83
N PHE A 486 -9.23 -0.61 -3.25
CA PHE A 486 -9.24 -0.37 -1.81
C PHE A 486 -10.52 0.34 -1.37
N ALA A 487 -10.96 1.37 -2.10
CA ALA A 487 -12.21 2.06 -1.82
C ALA A 487 -13.42 1.12 -1.89
N LEU A 488 -13.43 0.19 -2.87
CA LEU A 488 -14.51 -0.80 -3.00
C LEU A 488 -14.51 -1.83 -1.86
N ILE A 489 -13.33 -2.26 -1.40
CA ILE A 489 -13.20 -3.19 -0.27
C ILE A 489 -13.63 -2.49 1.03
N ALA A 490 -13.14 -1.28 1.29
CA ALA A 490 -13.49 -0.51 2.48
C ALA A 490 -15.01 -0.26 2.57
N ALA A 491 -15.61 0.12 1.45
CA ALA A 491 -17.05 0.34 1.35
C ALA A 491 -17.85 -0.93 1.68
N GLU A 492 -17.42 -2.11 1.21
CA GLU A 492 -18.12 -3.37 1.50
C GLU A 492 -17.91 -3.83 2.94
N VAL A 493 -16.71 -3.64 3.51
CA VAL A 493 -16.44 -3.91 4.93
C VAL A 493 -17.33 -3.05 5.82
N ALA A 494 -17.44 -1.74 5.54
CA ALA A 494 -18.32 -0.83 6.28
C ALA A 494 -19.82 -1.21 6.15
N ARG A 495 -20.23 -1.84 5.04
CA ARG A 495 -21.60 -2.31 4.84
C ARG A 495 -21.93 -3.54 5.69
N ILE A 496 -20.97 -4.43 5.89
CA ILE A 496 -21.18 -5.72 6.56
C ILE A 496 -21.20 -5.56 8.09
N ASP A 497 -20.60 -4.50 8.62
CA ASP A 497 -20.56 -4.21 10.07
C ASP A 497 -21.62 -3.16 10.47
N PRO A 498 -22.88 -3.58 10.75
CA PRO A 498 -23.93 -2.65 11.18
C PRO A 498 -23.75 -2.16 12.62
N SER A 499 -22.94 -2.83 13.45
CA SER A 499 -22.68 -2.43 14.84
C SER A 499 -22.00 -1.06 14.91
N ARG A 500 -21.18 -0.70 13.94
CA ARG A 500 -20.60 0.64 13.81
C ARG A 500 -21.63 1.74 13.54
N ARG A 501 -22.79 1.42 12.95
CA ARG A 501 -23.88 2.39 12.74
C ARG A 501 -24.65 2.72 14.02
N ASN A 502 -24.82 1.75 14.94
CA ASN A 502 -25.67 1.94 16.12
C ASN A 502 -24.95 2.61 17.31
N HIS A 503 -23.63 2.58 17.39
CA HIS A 503 -22.91 3.26 18.47
C HIS A 503 -23.05 4.79 18.46
N HIS A 504 -23.32 5.41 17.32
CA HIS A 504 -23.60 6.84 17.25
C HIS A 504 -24.97 7.24 17.82
N HIS A 505 -25.98 6.35 17.78
CA HIS A 505 -27.31 6.65 18.31
C HIS A 505 -27.49 6.36 19.78
N THR A 506 -26.78 5.37 20.32
CA THR A 506 -26.91 4.97 21.73
C THR A 506 -26.18 5.94 22.66
N SER A 507 -25.10 6.57 22.20
CA SER A 507 -24.34 7.53 23.03
C SER A 507 -25.04 8.88 23.22
N GLN A 508 -25.98 9.25 22.35
CA GLN A 508 -26.79 10.46 22.54
C GLN A 508 -27.98 10.25 23.47
N ASN A 509 -28.62 9.09 23.44
CA ASN A 509 -29.80 8.82 24.29
C ASN A 509 -29.45 8.57 25.76
N THR A 510 -28.27 8.05 26.07
CA THR A 510 -27.86 7.80 27.48
C THR A 510 -27.46 9.09 28.22
N HIS A 511 -27.09 10.16 27.52
CA HIS A 511 -26.80 11.45 28.18
C HIS A 511 -28.05 12.22 28.55
N ASP A 512 -29.16 12.03 27.84
CA ASP A 512 -30.43 12.71 28.13
C ASP A 512 -31.25 11.99 29.20
N GLU A 513 -31.16 10.66 29.32
CA GLU A 513 -31.85 9.89 30.37
C GLU A 513 -31.22 10.10 31.75
N HIS A 514 -29.88 10.19 31.86
CA HIS A 514 -29.22 10.46 33.14
C HIS A 514 -29.34 11.91 33.62
N ALA A 515 -29.70 12.85 32.75
CA ALA A 515 -29.98 14.22 33.14
C ALA A 515 -31.42 14.39 33.70
N ALA A 516 -32.33 13.47 33.37
CA ALA A 516 -33.71 13.46 33.86
C ALA A 516 -33.84 12.77 35.21
N GLU A 517 -33.08 11.70 35.49
CA GLU A 517 -33.16 10.95 36.75
C GLU A 517 -32.47 11.64 37.95
N ALA A 518 -31.57 12.59 37.72
CA ALA A 518 -30.87 13.28 38.80
C ALA A 518 -31.71 14.33 39.57
N ARG A 519 -33.00 14.49 39.25
CA ARG A 519 -33.86 15.52 39.88
C ARG A 519 -34.87 15.03 40.92
N ASP A 520 -34.97 13.73 41.17
CA ASP A 520 -36.00 13.23 42.08
C ASP A 520 -35.54 12.07 43.01
N GLU A 521 -34.62 12.36 43.93
CA GLU A 521 -34.39 11.48 45.06
C GLU A 521 -34.33 12.23 46.38
N ARG A 522 -35.41 12.11 47.16
CA ARG A 522 -35.42 12.33 48.60
C ARG A 522 -35.03 11.06 49.33
N PRO A 523 -34.35 11.11 50.46
CA PRO A 523 -33.85 9.93 51.16
C PRO A 523 -34.94 9.29 52.03
N GLY A 524 -35.09 7.96 51.91
CA GLY A 524 -35.99 7.18 52.76
C GLY A 524 -35.68 5.69 52.74
N GLU A 525 -35.17 5.24 53.86
CA GLU A 525 -35.43 3.97 54.55
C GLU A 525 -34.91 2.62 54.02
N TYR A 526 -34.02 2.08 54.80
CA TYR A 526 -33.54 0.67 54.82
C TYR A 526 -34.67 -0.34 54.90
N ASN A 527 -34.70 -1.35 54.07
CA ASN A 527 -35.18 -2.69 54.44
C ASN A 527 -34.37 -3.79 53.71
N ARG A 528 -33.88 -4.68 54.53
CA ARG A 528 -33.13 -5.90 54.31
C ARG A 528 -34.09 -7.01 53.94
N ILE A 529 -33.96 -7.69 52.80
CA ILE A 529 -34.54 -8.99 52.54
C ILE A 529 -33.52 -9.89 51.81
N ASP A 530 -33.50 -11.10 52.29
CA ASP A 530 -32.64 -12.26 52.09
C ASP A 530 -32.76 -12.89 50.69
N GLY A 531 -31.75 -13.68 50.38
CA GLY A 531 -31.41 -14.28 49.09
C GLY A 531 -32.48 -15.16 48.42
N SER A 532 -32.30 -15.27 47.13
CA SER A 532 -32.47 -16.54 46.39
C SER A 532 -31.87 -16.36 44.96
N ASP A 533 -31.19 -17.41 44.55
CA ASP A 533 -30.48 -17.60 43.28
C ASP A 533 -31.36 -17.38 42.06
N VAL A 534 -30.91 -16.49 41.16
CA VAL A 534 -31.33 -16.51 39.76
C VAL A 534 -30.07 -16.40 38.91
N GLU A 535 -29.68 -17.50 38.31
CA GLU A 535 -28.68 -17.62 37.25
C GLU A 535 -29.10 -16.75 36.06
N HIS A 536 -28.53 -15.54 35.93
CA HIS A 536 -28.59 -14.76 34.70
C HIS A 536 -27.36 -15.08 33.88
N GLY A 537 -27.57 -15.94 32.87
CA GLY A 537 -26.62 -16.19 31.82
C GLY A 537 -26.24 -14.87 31.10
N GLN A 538 -25.02 -14.39 31.30
CA GLN A 538 -24.45 -13.29 30.52
C GLN A 538 -24.36 -13.71 29.06
N PRO A 539 -24.78 -12.90 28.10
CA PRO A 539 -24.50 -13.14 26.69
C PRO A 539 -22.98 -12.99 26.46
N LYS A 540 -22.36 -14.07 26.02
CA LYS A 540 -20.94 -14.12 25.70
C LYS A 540 -20.61 -13.14 24.57
N ASP A 541 -19.76 -12.18 24.85
CA ASP A 541 -19.11 -11.24 23.91
C ASP A 541 -18.15 -11.98 22.93
N HIS A 542 -18.70 -12.87 22.11
CA HIS A 542 -17.94 -13.57 21.07
C HIS A 542 -17.95 -12.85 19.71
N ARG A 543 -18.67 -11.72 19.56
CA ARG A 543 -18.86 -11.04 18.27
C ARG A 543 -17.77 -10.01 17.93
N GLU A 544 -17.27 -9.25 18.89
CA GLU A 544 -16.28 -8.19 18.60
C GLU A 544 -14.90 -8.71 18.20
N HIS A 545 -14.49 -9.89 18.67
CA HIS A 545 -13.19 -10.49 18.30
C HIS A 545 -13.17 -11.11 16.90
N GLY A 546 -14.35 -11.45 16.33
CA GLY A 546 -14.47 -11.99 14.97
C GLY A 546 -14.21 -10.97 13.89
N ASP A 547 -14.60 -9.72 14.09
CA ASP A 547 -14.71 -8.72 13.03
C ASP A 547 -13.37 -8.03 12.69
N VAL A 548 -12.52 -7.78 13.68
CA VAL A 548 -11.18 -7.20 13.47
C VAL A 548 -10.22 -8.21 12.82
N ALA A 549 -10.30 -9.48 13.24
CA ALA A 549 -9.58 -10.57 12.59
C ALA A 549 -10.02 -10.75 11.13
N GLN A 550 -11.28 -10.48 10.80
CA GLN A 550 -11.83 -10.60 9.47
C GLN A 550 -11.29 -9.54 8.51
N ALA A 551 -11.13 -8.29 8.94
CA ALA A 551 -10.57 -7.21 8.10
C ALA A 551 -9.09 -7.44 7.74
N GLY A 552 -8.26 -7.89 8.70
CA GLY A 552 -6.85 -8.25 8.44
C GLY A 552 -6.71 -9.41 7.45
N ILE A 553 -7.59 -10.42 7.55
CA ILE A 553 -7.65 -11.55 6.62
C ILE A 553 -8.04 -11.09 5.20
N ILE A 554 -9.02 -10.19 5.07
CA ILE A 554 -9.48 -9.63 3.79
C ILE A 554 -8.32 -8.91 3.09
N LEU A 555 -7.57 -8.08 3.82
CA LEU A 555 -6.39 -7.39 3.27
C LEU A 555 -5.27 -8.35 2.91
N GLY A 556 -5.03 -9.37 3.71
CA GLY A 556 -4.07 -10.43 3.39
C GLY A 556 -4.43 -11.17 2.11
N LEU A 557 -5.71 -11.50 1.93
CA LEU A 557 -6.23 -12.13 0.71
C LEU A 557 -6.13 -11.20 -0.50
N HIS A 558 -6.44 -9.92 -0.33
CA HIS A 558 -6.27 -8.92 -1.39
C HIS A 558 -4.80 -8.79 -1.81
N ASN A 559 -3.87 -8.78 -0.86
CA ASN A 559 -2.43 -8.74 -1.15
C ASN A 559 -1.95 -10.00 -1.89
N MET A 560 -2.46 -11.18 -1.53
CA MET A 560 -2.21 -12.41 -2.30
C MET A 560 -2.80 -12.34 -3.71
N ALA A 561 -3.98 -11.76 -3.89
CA ALA A 561 -4.60 -11.55 -5.21
C ALA A 561 -3.80 -10.58 -6.10
N ILE A 562 -2.98 -9.71 -5.50
CA ILE A 562 -2.03 -8.84 -6.20
C ILE A 562 -0.73 -9.59 -6.55
N SER A 563 -0.17 -10.31 -5.59
CA SER A 563 1.20 -10.84 -5.70
C SER A 563 1.27 -12.16 -6.50
N LEU A 564 0.36 -13.11 -6.25
CA LEU A 564 0.43 -14.43 -6.91
C LEU A 564 0.30 -14.37 -8.45
N PRO A 565 -0.59 -13.53 -9.04
CA PRO A 565 -0.71 -13.45 -10.50
C PRO A 565 0.56 -12.95 -11.19
N GLN A 566 1.36 -12.14 -10.51
CA GLN A 566 2.61 -11.62 -11.05
C GLN A 566 3.65 -12.74 -11.27
N ILE A 567 3.65 -13.77 -10.41
CA ILE A 567 4.50 -14.96 -10.59
C ILE A 567 4.11 -15.68 -11.89
N LEU A 568 2.80 -15.87 -12.10
CA LEU A 568 2.30 -16.48 -13.34
C LEU A 568 2.65 -15.62 -14.56
N SER A 569 2.46 -14.29 -14.45
CA SER A 569 2.81 -13.34 -15.52
C SER A 569 4.30 -13.42 -15.86
N SER A 570 5.16 -13.50 -14.86
CA SER A 570 6.61 -13.66 -15.06
C SER A 570 6.96 -14.91 -15.86
N LEU A 571 6.34 -16.05 -15.54
CA LEU A 571 6.55 -17.31 -16.28
C LEU A 571 6.12 -17.19 -17.75
N VAL A 572 4.96 -16.57 -18.00
CA VAL A 572 4.48 -16.31 -19.37
C VAL A 572 5.41 -15.35 -20.11
N CYS A 573 5.84 -14.26 -19.46
CA CYS A 573 6.82 -13.32 -20.03
C CYS A 573 8.12 -14.03 -20.41
N SER A 574 8.64 -14.91 -19.53
CA SER A 574 9.83 -15.71 -19.80
C SER A 574 9.67 -16.59 -21.07
N ALA A 575 8.51 -17.23 -21.24
CA ALA A 575 8.23 -18.03 -22.42
C ALA A 575 8.16 -17.18 -23.70
N ILE A 576 7.49 -16.02 -23.65
CA ILE A 576 7.41 -15.08 -24.78
C ILE A 576 8.82 -14.59 -25.15
N PHE A 577 9.63 -14.17 -24.17
CA PHE A 577 11.00 -13.76 -24.44
C PHE A 577 11.84 -14.88 -25.04
N LYS A 578 11.75 -16.10 -24.51
CA LYS A 578 12.48 -17.25 -25.06
C LYS A 578 12.16 -17.50 -26.54
N ALA A 579 10.91 -17.26 -26.94
CA ALA A 579 10.46 -17.47 -28.30
C ALA A 579 10.80 -16.29 -29.26
N SER A 580 10.90 -15.06 -28.75
CA SER A 580 10.89 -13.86 -29.62
C SER A 580 12.06 -12.90 -29.42
N GLN A 581 12.87 -13.05 -28.33
CA GLN A 581 13.99 -12.13 -28.08
C GLN A 581 15.11 -12.26 -29.13
N LYS A 582 15.68 -11.13 -29.52
CA LYS A 582 16.89 -11.06 -30.35
C LYS A 582 18.13 -10.87 -29.49
N GLN A 583 19.32 -10.95 -30.12
CA GLN A 583 20.57 -10.68 -29.42
C GLN A 583 20.69 -9.17 -29.09
N ARG A 584 21.40 -8.87 -28.00
CA ARG A 584 21.67 -7.49 -27.60
C ARG A 584 22.53 -6.80 -28.69
N GLY A 585 22.04 -5.69 -29.23
CA GLY A 585 22.67 -5.00 -30.37
C GLY A 585 21.99 -5.25 -31.70
N GLU A 586 21.06 -6.21 -31.79
CA GLU A 586 20.22 -6.36 -32.98
C GLU A 586 19.05 -5.35 -32.95
N PRO A 587 18.78 -4.65 -34.08
CA PRO A 587 17.66 -3.73 -34.16
C PRO A 587 16.31 -4.47 -34.25
N TRP A 588 15.24 -3.76 -33.94
CA TRP A 588 13.84 -4.19 -34.09
C TRP A 588 13.50 -5.47 -33.29
N ASP A 589 14.02 -5.55 -32.07
CA ASP A 589 13.57 -6.57 -31.11
C ASP A 589 12.22 -6.17 -30.51
N ASP A 590 11.12 -6.76 -31.00
CA ASP A 590 9.74 -6.52 -30.53
C ASP A 590 9.32 -7.43 -29.37
N SER A 591 10.24 -8.17 -28.80
CA SER A 591 9.92 -9.16 -27.72
C SER A 591 9.26 -8.50 -26.51
N VAL A 592 9.66 -7.29 -26.14
CA VAL A 592 9.02 -6.53 -25.05
C VAL A 592 7.63 -6.04 -25.47
N GLY A 593 7.44 -5.65 -26.73
CA GLY A 593 6.13 -5.30 -27.28
C GLY A 593 5.13 -6.45 -27.12
N TRP A 594 5.54 -7.68 -27.44
CA TRP A 594 4.67 -8.88 -27.27
C TRP A 594 4.28 -9.12 -25.81
N VAL A 595 5.21 -8.93 -24.89
CA VAL A 595 4.95 -9.06 -23.45
C VAL A 595 3.97 -7.98 -22.95
N LEU A 596 4.08 -6.74 -23.43
CA LEU A 596 3.13 -5.67 -23.12
C LEU A 596 1.74 -5.96 -23.70
N ARG A 597 1.64 -6.45 -24.93
CA ARG A 597 0.35 -6.84 -25.57
C ARG A 597 -0.33 -7.99 -24.82
N PHE A 598 0.45 -8.96 -24.32
CA PHE A 598 -0.07 -9.97 -23.38
C PHE A 598 -0.68 -9.31 -22.14
N GLY A 599 -0.03 -8.31 -21.58
CA GLY A 599 -0.58 -7.50 -20.48
C GLY A 599 -1.90 -6.80 -20.85
N GLY A 600 -2.01 -6.32 -22.11
CA GLY A 600 -3.24 -5.75 -22.65
C GLY A 600 -4.41 -6.76 -22.70
N CYS A 601 -4.16 -8.00 -23.08
CA CYS A 601 -5.16 -9.07 -23.04
C CYS A 601 -5.67 -9.32 -21.62
N ALA A 602 -4.76 -9.36 -20.64
CA ALA A 602 -5.12 -9.53 -19.23
C ALA A 602 -5.97 -8.35 -18.72
N ALA A 603 -5.67 -7.12 -19.15
CA ALA A 603 -6.45 -5.93 -18.80
C ALA A 603 -7.88 -5.96 -19.38
N LEU A 604 -8.09 -6.50 -20.58
CA LEU A 604 -9.44 -6.71 -21.13
C LEU A 604 -10.25 -7.69 -20.28
N VAL A 605 -9.60 -8.77 -19.81
CA VAL A 605 -10.23 -9.71 -18.87
C VAL A 605 -10.57 -9.00 -17.55
N ALA A 606 -9.68 -8.16 -17.03
CA ALA A 606 -9.93 -7.36 -15.84
C ALA A 606 -11.11 -6.38 -16.04
N ALA A 607 -11.18 -5.70 -17.19
CA ALA A 607 -12.31 -4.82 -17.54
C ALA A 607 -13.64 -5.59 -17.53
N TRP A 608 -13.66 -6.77 -18.16
CA TRP A 608 -14.84 -7.64 -18.18
C TRP A 608 -15.24 -8.11 -16.78
N LEU A 609 -14.29 -8.55 -15.95
CA LEU A 609 -14.57 -8.93 -14.57
C LEU A 609 -15.09 -7.76 -13.73
N THR A 610 -14.60 -6.54 -13.98
CA THR A 610 -15.04 -5.34 -13.26
C THR A 610 -16.52 -5.03 -13.54
N THR A 611 -17.10 -5.42 -14.68
CA THR A 611 -18.53 -5.26 -14.94
C THR A 611 -19.42 -6.04 -13.95
N ARG A 612 -18.87 -7.04 -13.28
CA ARG A 612 -19.57 -7.84 -12.26
C ARG A 612 -19.55 -7.21 -10.87
N VAL A 613 -18.72 -6.17 -10.67
CA VAL A 613 -18.65 -5.43 -9.41
C VAL A 613 -19.85 -4.48 -9.33
N SER A 614 -20.69 -4.59 -8.30
CA SER A 614 -21.89 -3.79 -8.18
C SER A 614 -21.60 -2.36 -7.69
N ASN A 615 -22.47 -1.42 -8.08
CA ASN A 615 -22.38 -0.02 -7.66
C ASN A 615 -22.89 0.24 -6.22
N GLY A 616 -23.04 -0.79 -5.39
CA GLY A 616 -23.53 -0.61 -4.01
C GLY A 616 -25.04 -0.27 -3.87
N SER A 617 -25.73 0.01 -4.98
CA SER A 617 -27.15 0.33 -5.00
C SER A 617 -27.98 -0.88 -5.44
N LYS A 618 -28.13 -1.86 -4.57
CA LYS A 618 -29.26 -2.83 -4.60
C LYS A 618 -29.46 -3.38 -3.21
#